data_2555432c4ed0a7c1bc6aeb79acc23b57
#
_entry.id   2555432c4ed0a7c1bc6aeb79acc23b57
#
_cell.length_a   1.000
_cell.length_b   1.000
_cell.length_c   1.000
_cell.angle_alpha   90.00
_cell.angle_beta   90.00
_cell.angle_gamma   90.00
#
_symmetry.space_group_name_H-M   'P 1'
#
loop_
_entity.id
_entity.type
_entity.pdbx_description
1 polymer ?
#
loop_
_entity_poly.entity_id
_entity_poly.type
_entity_poly.pdbx_seq_one_letter_code
_entity_poly.pdbx_strand_id
1 'polypeptide(L)'
;QNILSLGSNILHYLAIRLPRFSEAHPEIGIRQLDFTTLELVQNLLDRNINYALSNEMIEDERIDFQLIDSNPYVFVMHKNHPLAECGELSMGQLKEATFICDTFRFQLSQLYQACRVYDFVPKVGYEVQSNELMYNLLNDNRGVAIIPIVMACEMLNLHPDSDIRICTITDDIAPAIIGIGRLKNQADTQAGQYFIEFIKEGLVREKEVIKKFGYGYLIGEADENI
;
A
#
# COMPACT_ATOMS: atom_id res chain seq x y z
N GLN A 1 -28.28 -10.69 -10.62
CA GLN A 1 -27.72 -9.51 -9.97
C GLN A 1 -26.23 -9.46 -10.32
N ASN A 2 -25.75 -8.35 -10.89
CA ASN A 2 -24.34 -8.19 -11.26
C ASN A 2 -23.57 -7.85 -9.99
N ILE A 3 -22.91 -8.83 -9.37
CA ILE A 3 -22.20 -8.68 -8.10
C ILE A 3 -20.70 -8.82 -8.35
N LEU A 4 -19.93 -7.82 -7.93
CA LEU A 4 -18.48 -7.88 -7.82
C LEU A 4 -18.12 -8.50 -6.46
N SER A 5 -17.60 -9.72 -6.48
CA SER A 5 -17.18 -10.42 -5.26
C SER A 5 -15.67 -10.39 -5.12
N LEU A 6 -15.18 -9.65 -4.11
CA LEU A 6 -13.78 -9.38 -3.85
C LEU A 6 -13.34 -10.00 -2.53
N GLY A 7 -12.17 -10.63 -2.52
CA GLY A 7 -11.41 -10.90 -1.32
C GLY A 7 -10.17 -9.98 -1.27
N SER A 8 -9.73 -9.55 -0.09
CA SER A 8 -8.51 -8.77 0.02
C SER A 8 -7.79 -8.96 1.36
N ASN A 9 -6.48 -8.72 1.37
CA ASN A 9 -5.68 -8.47 2.57
C ASN A 9 -5.23 -7.01 2.66
N ILE A 10 -5.82 -6.12 1.82
CA ILE A 10 -5.49 -4.70 1.68
C ILE A 10 -6.74 -3.81 1.78
N LEU A 11 -7.57 -4.06 2.79
CA LEU A 11 -8.86 -3.37 2.96
C LEU A 11 -8.74 -1.84 2.83
N HIS A 12 -7.72 -1.24 3.43
CA HIS A 12 -7.51 0.22 3.37
C HIS A 12 -7.27 0.74 1.95
N TYR A 13 -6.69 -0.06 1.05
CA TYR A 13 -6.57 0.27 -0.37
C TYR A 13 -7.95 0.34 -1.03
N LEU A 14 -8.82 -0.60 -0.69
CA LEU A 14 -10.18 -0.68 -1.21
C LEU A 14 -11.13 0.34 -0.58
N ALA A 15 -10.91 0.71 0.69
CA ALA A 15 -11.82 1.58 1.44
C ALA A 15 -12.06 2.95 0.76
N ILE A 16 -11.05 3.50 0.10
CA ILE A 16 -11.14 4.77 -0.63
C ILE A 16 -11.72 4.54 -2.05
N ARG A 17 -11.46 3.40 -2.65
CA ARG A 17 -11.76 3.11 -4.07
C ARG A 17 -13.16 2.55 -4.29
N LEU A 18 -13.61 1.64 -3.44
CA LEU A 18 -14.92 1.00 -3.61
C LEU A 18 -16.09 1.98 -3.56
N PRO A 19 -16.14 3.00 -2.68
CA PRO A 19 -17.20 4.00 -2.72
C PRO A 19 -17.27 4.75 -4.06
N ARG A 20 -16.11 5.14 -4.62
CA ARG A 20 -16.00 5.80 -5.92
C ARG A 20 -16.40 4.88 -7.08
N PHE A 21 -16.02 3.61 -7.01
CA PHE A 21 -16.47 2.60 -7.97
C PHE A 21 -17.97 2.40 -7.93
N SER A 22 -18.56 2.32 -6.74
CA SER A 22 -19.99 2.19 -6.55
C SER A 22 -20.78 3.42 -7.04
N GLU A 23 -20.19 4.61 -6.93
CA GLU A 23 -20.77 5.85 -7.48
C GLU A 23 -20.75 5.84 -9.01
N ALA A 24 -19.67 5.35 -9.62
CA ALA A 24 -19.53 5.24 -11.08
C ALA A 24 -20.38 4.11 -11.68
N HIS A 25 -20.62 3.05 -10.91
CA HIS A 25 -21.34 1.83 -11.33
C HIS A 25 -22.43 1.43 -10.31
N PRO A 26 -23.50 2.25 -10.15
CA PRO A 26 -24.52 2.00 -9.14
C PRO A 26 -25.35 0.71 -9.39
N GLU A 27 -25.30 0.17 -10.61
CA GLU A 27 -25.95 -1.08 -11.00
C GLU A 27 -25.19 -2.34 -10.52
N ILE A 28 -23.94 -2.19 -10.02
CA ILE A 28 -23.11 -3.30 -9.55
C ILE A 28 -23.19 -3.41 -8.04
N GLY A 29 -23.64 -4.56 -7.55
CA GLY A 29 -23.53 -4.90 -6.13
C GLY A 29 -22.08 -5.28 -5.77
N ILE A 30 -21.62 -4.85 -4.60
CA ILE A 30 -20.27 -5.16 -4.12
C ILE A 30 -20.36 -6.08 -2.90
N ARG A 31 -19.59 -7.17 -2.94
CA ARG A 31 -19.31 -8.02 -1.79
C ARG A 31 -17.81 -8.04 -1.57
N GLN A 32 -17.34 -7.47 -0.48
CA GLN A 32 -15.93 -7.45 -0.10
C GLN A 32 -15.73 -8.18 1.22
N LEU A 33 -14.73 -9.04 1.29
CA LEU A 33 -14.35 -9.82 2.47
C LEU A 33 -12.83 -9.74 2.68
N ASP A 34 -12.42 -9.65 3.95
CA ASP A 34 -11.01 -9.68 4.31
C ASP A 34 -10.54 -11.10 4.59
N PHE A 35 -9.37 -11.41 4.06
CA PHE A 35 -8.76 -12.73 4.12
C PHE A 35 -7.24 -12.61 4.24
N THR A 36 -6.60 -13.61 4.83
CA THR A 36 -5.16 -13.85 4.66
C THR A 36 -4.86 -14.29 3.23
N THR A 37 -3.62 -14.22 2.78
CA THR A 37 -3.22 -14.67 1.43
C THR A 37 -3.62 -16.13 1.17
N LEU A 38 -3.46 -17.00 2.16
CA LEU A 38 -3.86 -18.40 2.04
C LEU A 38 -5.38 -18.56 1.86
N GLU A 39 -6.16 -17.82 2.62
CA GLU A 39 -7.63 -17.81 2.50
C GLU A 39 -8.08 -17.21 1.16
N LEU A 40 -7.37 -16.19 0.63
CA LEU A 40 -7.64 -15.65 -0.70
C LEU A 40 -7.52 -16.74 -1.77
N VAL A 41 -6.45 -17.51 -1.75
CA VAL A 41 -6.25 -18.64 -2.67
C VAL A 41 -7.41 -19.64 -2.54
N GLN A 42 -7.73 -20.07 -1.32
CA GLN A 42 -8.80 -21.04 -1.09
C GLN A 42 -10.17 -20.53 -1.57
N ASN A 43 -10.50 -19.27 -1.26
CA ASN A 43 -11.79 -18.70 -1.65
C ASN A 43 -11.91 -18.44 -3.17
N LEU A 44 -10.80 -18.18 -3.88
CA LEU A 44 -10.77 -18.18 -5.34
C LEU A 44 -11.06 -19.58 -5.89
N LEU A 45 -10.37 -20.63 -5.38
CA LEU A 45 -10.53 -21.99 -5.83
C LEU A 45 -11.93 -22.53 -5.58
N ASP A 46 -12.53 -22.18 -4.46
CA ASP A 46 -13.90 -22.54 -4.08
C ASP A 46 -14.97 -21.66 -4.77
N ARG A 47 -14.53 -20.66 -5.57
CA ARG A 47 -15.39 -19.70 -6.28
C ARG A 47 -16.29 -18.88 -5.35
N ASN A 48 -15.87 -18.69 -4.12
CA ASN A 48 -16.55 -17.82 -3.16
C ASN A 48 -16.31 -16.35 -3.44
N ILE A 49 -15.17 -16.02 -4.09
CA ILE A 49 -14.82 -14.70 -4.60
C ILE A 49 -14.43 -14.81 -6.09
N ASN A 50 -14.60 -13.72 -6.83
CA ASN A 50 -14.21 -13.65 -8.24
C ASN A 50 -12.78 -13.13 -8.41
N TYR A 51 -12.39 -12.19 -7.57
CA TYR A 51 -11.08 -11.52 -7.59
C TYR A 51 -10.50 -11.42 -6.19
N ALA A 52 -9.18 -11.59 -6.11
CA ALA A 52 -8.40 -11.41 -4.90
C ALA A 52 -7.43 -10.23 -5.10
N LEU A 53 -7.44 -9.25 -4.19
CA LEU A 53 -6.42 -8.20 -4.12
C LEU A 53 -5.46 -8.52 -2.98
N SER A 54 -4.17 -8.56 -3.30
CA SER A 54 -3.14 -8.95 -2.34
C SER A 54 -1.92 -8.05 -2.41
N ASN A 55 -1.32 -7.79 -1.23
CA ASN A 55 0.01 -7.19 -1.09
C ASN A 55 1.14 -8.23 -1.07
N GLU A 56 0.81 -9.48 -1.32
CA GLU A 56 1.75 -10.59 -1.43
C GLU A 56 1.54 -11.33 -2.76
N MET A 57 2.61 -11.84 -3.34
CA MET A 57 2.53 -12.66 -4.55
C MET A 57 1.72 -13.94 -4.27
N ILE A 58 0.77 -14.24 -5.15
CA ILE A 58 0.03 -15.51 -5.14
C ILE A 58 0.64 -16.42 -6.18
N GLU A 59 1.32 -17.45 -5.72
CA GLU A 59 1.97 -18.45 -6.58
C GLU A 59 1.15 -19.75 -6.56
N ASP A 60 0.11 -19.82 -7.40
CA ASP A 60 -0.70 -21.03 -7.61
C ASP A 60 -0.96 -21.20 -9.11
N GLU A 61 -0.69 -22.39 -9.66
CA GLU A 61 -0.80 -22.67 -11.09
C GLU A 61 -2.22 -22.45 -11.67
N ARG A 62 -3.24 -22.48 -10.83
CA ARG A 62 -4.66 -22.32 -11.20
C ARG A 62 -5.09 -20.86 -11.19
N ILE A 63 -4.31 -19.98 -10.58
CA ILE A 63 -4.59 -18.57 -10.41
C ILE A 63 -3.75 -17.75 -11.42
N ASP A 64 -4.40 -16.85 -12.11
CA ASP A 64 -3.76 -15.78 -12.87
C ASP A 64 -3.62 -14.59 -11.92
N PHE A 65 -2.39 -14.35 -11.43
CA PHE A 65 -2.07 -13.24 -10.55
C PHE A 65 -1.26 -12.22 -11.32
N GLN A 66 -1.79 -11.03 -11.42
CA GLN A 66 -1.19 -9.90 -12.10
C GLN A 66 -0.77 -8.82 -11.10
N LEU A 67 0.50 -8.45 -11.13
CA LEU A 67 0.98 -7.28 -10.40
C LEU A 67 0.40 -6.01 -11.04
N ILE A 68 -0.27 -5.18 -10.25
CA ILE A 68 -0.91 -3.95 -10.74
C ILE A 68 -0.22 -2.69 -10.24
N ASP A 69 0.49 -2.75 -9.11
CA ASP A 69 1.25 -1.62 -8.59
C ASP A 69 2.44 -2.07 -7.76
N SER A 70 3.48 -1.21 -7.74
CA SER A 70 4.69 -1.40 -6.95
C SER A 70 5.18 -0.05 -6.47
N ASN A 71 5.22 0.15 -5.16
CA ASN A 71 5.55 1.42 -4.53
C ASN A 71 6.74 1.27 -3.60
N PRO A 72 7.84 2.02 -3.77
CA PRO A 72 8.94 2.05 -2.82
C PRO A 72 8.47 2.58 -1.46
N TYR A 73 9.10 2.09 -0.41
CA TYR A 73 8.92 2.61 0.93
C TYR A 73 9.70 3.91 1.12
N VAL A 74 9.20 4.78 1.98
CA VAL A 74 9.83 6.01 2.42
C VAL A 74 9.74 6.15 3.93
N PHE A 75 10.64 6.92 4.52
CA PHE A 75 10.49 7.38 5.89
C PHE A 75 9.58 8.59 5.94
N VAL A 76 8.70 8.62 6.92
CA VAL A 76 7.81 9.74 7.20
C VAL A 76 7.98 10.16 8.65
N MET A 77 8.18 11.46 8.89
CA MET A 77 8.43 12.01 10.22
C MET A 77 7.97 13.47 10.31
N HIS A 78 7.88 13.98 11.51
CA HIS A 78 7.56 15.39 11.73
C HIS A 78 8.75 16.29 11.33
N LYS A 79 8.48 17.51 10.84
CA LYS A 79 9.51 18.50 10.45
C LYS A 79 10.55 18.82 11.53
N ASN A 80 10.17 18.67 12.81
CA ASN A 80 11.06 18.92 13.95
C ASN A 80 11.92 17.69 14.32
N HIS A 81 11.79 16.58 13.60
CA HIS A 81 12.70 15.45 13.79
C HIS A 81 14.10 15.83 13.32
N PRO A 82 15.17 15.48 14.05
CA PRO A 82 16.55 15.90 13.70
C PRO A 82 16.99 15.56 12.28
N LEU A 83 16.40 14.52 11.68
CA LEU A 83 16.75 14.03 10.34
C LEU A 83 15.72 14.44 9.25
N ALA A 84 14.71 15.24 9.59
CA ALA A 84 13.62 15.55 8.66
C ALA A 84 14.07 16.27 7.36
N GLU A 85 15.15 17.03 7.43
CA GLU A 85 15.67 17.82 6.30
C GLU A 85 16.78 17.10 5.51
N CYS A 86 17.08 15.81 5.84
CA CYS A 86 18.16 15.08 5.16
C CYS A 86 17.81 14.66 3.73
N GLY A 87 16.51 14.60 3.38
CA GLY A 87 16.02 14.16 2.06
C GLY A 87 16.16 12.66 1.83
N GLU A 88 17.33 12.09 2.09
CA GLU A 88 17.64 10.67 1.95
C GLU A 88 18.26 10.14 3.24
N LEU A 89 17.85 8.97 3.67
CA LEU A 89 18.30 8.33 4.90
C LEU A 89 18.47 6.82 4.72
N SER A 90 19.44 6.26 5.44
CA SER A 90 19.52 4.83 5.65
C SER A 90 18.87 4.43 6.98
N MET A 91 18.49 3.17 7.11
CA MET A 91 17.96 2.60 8.36
C MET A 91 18.94 2.81 9.54
N GLY A 92 20.25 2.74 9.28
CA GLY A 92 21.28 2.94 10.29
C GLY A 92 21.27 4.31 10.96
N GLN A 93 20.83 5.35 10.25
CA GLN A 93 20.73 6.71 10.79
C GLN A 93 19.56 6.89 11.77
N LEU A 94 18.60 5.96 11.74
CA LEU A 94 17.41 5.97 12.60
C LEU A 94 17.55 5.11 13.87
N LYS A 95 18.77 4.75 14.26
CA LYS A 95 19.05 3.88 15.39
C LYS A 95 18.42 4.37 16.72
N GLU A 96 18.38 5.67 16.92
CA GLU A 96 17.81 6.28 18.15
C GLU A 96 16.33 6.69 17.98
N ALA A 97 15.76 6.52 16.79
CA ALA A 97 14.39 6.91 16.52
C ALA A 97 13.39 5.94 17.17
N THR A 98 12.23 6.48 17.54
CA THR A 98 11.07 5.66 17.90
C THR A 98 10.27 5.37 16.62
N PHE A 99 9.99 4.10 16.34
CA PHE A 99 9.22 3.73 15.16
C PHE A 99 7.72 3.62 15.44
N ILE A 100 6.94 4.06 14.47
CA ILE A 100 5.50 3.85 14.37
C ILE A 100 5.31 2.82 13.26
N CYS A 101 4.91 1.59 13.61
CA CYS A 101 4.79 0.50 12.67
C CYS A 101 3.37 0.35 12.15
N ASP A 102 3.25 0.23 10.84
CA ASP A 102 2.02 -0.24 10.18
C ASP A 102 2.04 -1.76 10.14
N THR A 103 1.13 -2.39 10.88
CA THR A 103 1.12 -3.87 11.00
C THR A 103 0.70 -4.58 9.71
N PHE A 104 0.17 -3.86 8.72
CA PHE A 104 -0.26 -4.44 7.45
C PHE A 104 0.75 -4.28 6.31
N ARG A 105 1.46 -3.12 6.24
CA ARG A 105 2.25 -2.76 5.06
C ARG A 105 3.73 -3.05 5.22
N PHE A 106 4.34 -2.50 6.27
CA PHE A 106 5.72 -2.78 6.61
C PHE A 106 5.76 -3.50 7.95
N GLN A 107 5.67 -4.82 7.89
CA GLN A 107 5.55 -5.66 9.07
C GLN A 107 6.76 -5.53 9.99
N LEU A 108 6.55 -5.77 11.27
CA LEU A 108 7.62 -5.77 12.28
C LEU A 108 8.82 -6.62 11.88
N SER A 109 8.58 -7.79 11.29
CA SER A 109 9.64 -8.67 10.81
C SER A 109 10.56 -8.01 9.79
N GLN A 110 10.00 -7.22 8.86
CA GLN A 110 10.76 -6.47 7.86
C GLN A 110 11.57 -5.36 8.52
N LEU A 111 10.97 -4.62 9.49
CA LEU A 111 11.68 -3.60 10.26
C LEU A 111 12.87 -4.19 11.02
N TYR A 112 12.66 -5.29 11.73
CA TYR A 112 13.74 -5.96 12.47
C TYR A 112 14.85 -6.45 11.54
N GLN A 113 14.51 -7.01 10.38
CA GLN A 113 15.50 -7.44 9.38
C GLN A 113 16.31 -6.26 8.84
N ALA A 114 15.65 -5.15 8.49
CA ALA A 114 16.32 -3.96 7.98
C ALA A 114 17.25 -3.32 9.03
N CYS A 115 16.84 -3.27 10.30
CA CYS A 115 17.67 -2.75 11.38
C CYS A 115 18.86 -3.65 11.71
N ARG A 116 18.71 -4.98 11.55
CA ARG A 116 19.74 -5.97 11.83
C ARG A 116 20.97 -5.81 10.95
N VAL A 117 20.82 -5.29 9.74
CA VAL A 117 21.95 -4.97 8.84
C VAL A 117 22.92 -3.96 9.49
N TYR A 118 22.40 -3.12 10.38
CA TYR A 118 23.14 -2.08 11.10
C TYR A 118 23.36 -2.40 12.59
N ASP A 119 23.23 -3.66 12.97
CA ASP A 119 23.48 -4.16 14.33
C ASP A 119 22.67 -3.44 15.43
N PHE A 120 21.38 -3.11 15.17
CA PHE A 120 20.52 -2.58 16.21
C PHE A 120 19.12 -3.19 16.21
N VAL A 121 18.46 -3.07 17.34
CA VAL A 121 17.06 -3.45 17.55
C VAL A 121 16.21 -2.19 17.52
N PRO A 122 15.19 -2.11 16.65
CA PRO A 122 14.37 -0.90 16.55
C PRO A 122 13.56 -0.68 17.84
N LYS A 123 13.48 0.59 18.25
CA LYS A 123 12.58 1.00 19.32
C LYS A 123 11.19 1.22 18.75
N VAL A 124 10.33 0.22 18.86
CA VAL A 124 8.93 0.30 18.42
C VAL A 124 8.10 0.95 19.54
N GLY A 125 7.61 2.15 19.29
CA GLY A 125 6.77 2.88 20.25
C GLY A 125 5.28 2.64 20.03
N TYR A 126 4.91 2.39 18.75
CA TYR A 126 3.51 2.25 18.35
C TYR A 126 3.38 1.21 17.25
N GLU A 127 2.35 0.38 17.38
CA GLU A 127 1.88 -0.54 16.33
C GLU A 127 0.46 -0.14 15.99
N VAL A 128 0.22 0.27 14.75
CA VAL A 128 -1.07 0.83 14.32
C VAL A 128 -1.58 0.19 13.05
N GLN A 129 -2.90 0.24 12.86
CA GLN A 129 -3.59 -0.23 11.65
C GLN A 129 -4.36 0.90 10.97
N SER A 130 -4.59 1.99 11.67
CA SER A 130 -5.35 3.14 11.17
C SER A 130 -4.44 4.20 10.58
N ASN A 131 -4.72 4.61 9.34
CA ASN A 131 -4.02 5.71 8.67
C ASN A 131 -4.19 7.02 9.43
N GLU A 132 -5.37 7.27 9.98
CA GLU A 132 -5.66 8.48 10.76
C GLU A 132 -4.85 8.51 12.06
N LEU A 133 -4.77 7.39 12.77
CA LEU A 133 -3.95 7.30 13.97
C LEU A 133 -2.46 7.47 13.65
N MET A 134 -1.98 6.85 12.56
CA MET A 134 -0.60 7.03 12.11
C MET A 134 -0.30 8.50 11.78
N TYR A 135 -1.19 9.15 11.03
CA TYR A 135 -1.05 10.58 10.70
C TYR A 135 -0.95 11.43 11.98
N ASN A 136 -1.86 11.24 12.94
CA ASN A 136 -1.86 12.01 14.17
C ASN A 136 -0.57 11.79 14.99
N LEU A 137 -0.09 10.57 15.10
CA LEU A 137 1.17 10.26 15.79
C LEU A 137 2.38 10.92 15.10
N LEU A 138 2.43 10.89 13.78
CA LEU A 138 3.48 11.55 12.99
C LEU A 138 3.42 13.06 13.16
N ASN A 139 2.23 13.65 13.03
CA ASN A 139 2.02 15.09 13.15
C ASN A 139 2.27 15.62 14.57
N ASP A 140 2.11 14.77 15.58
CA ASP A 140 2.47 15.04 16.98
C ASP A 140 3.94 14.75 17.33
N ASN A 141 4.78 14.45 16.31
CA ASN A 141 6.20 14.13 16.47
C ASN A 141 6.46 12.95 17.44
N ARG A 142 5.67 11.89 17.34
CA ARG A 142 5.78 10.71 18.21
C ARG A 142 6.77 9.67 17.71
N GLY A 143 7.23 9.78 16.45
CA GLY A 143 8.20 8.85 15.89
C GLY A 143 8.32 8.95 14.37
N VAL A 144 8.92 7.93 13.79
CA VAL A 144 9.14 7.75 12.35
C VAL A 144 8.36 6.54 11.87
N ALA A 145 7.67 6.68 10.74
CA ALA A 145 7.02 5.56 10.06
C ALA A 145 7.74 5.20 8.76
N ILE A 146 7.60 3.94 8.35
CA ILE A 146 8.00 3.43 7.04
C ILE A 146 6.73 3.03 6.32
N ILE A 147 6.39 3.76 5.26
CA ILE A 147 5.16 3.54 4.49
C ILE A 147 5.42 3.66 2.99
N PRO A 148 4.57 3.07 2.13
CA PRO A 148 4.68 3.26 0.68
C PRO A 148 4.57 4.73 0.29
N ILE A 149 5.33 5.15 -0.74
CA ILE A 149 5.36 6.56 -1.20
C ILE A 149 3.97 7.09 -1.57
N VAL A 150 3.13 6.26 -2.19
CA VAL A 150 1.76 6.64 -2.56
C VAL A 150 0.96 7.06 -1.33
N MET A 151 1.07 6.31 -0.24
CA MET A 151 0.38 6.60 1.02
C MET A 151 0.91 7.89 1.67
N ALA A 152 2.22 8.08 1.66
CA ALA A 152 2.84 9.30 2.20
C ALA A 152 2.36 10.55 1.43
N CYS A 153 2.32 10.48 0.09
CA CYS A 153 1.85 11.58 -0.75
C CYS A 153 0.34 11.82 -0.62
N GLU A 154 -0.47 10.76 -0.50
CA GLU A 154 -1.91 10.89 -0.22
C GLU A 154 -2.15 11.56 1.14
N MET A 155 -1.38 11.19 2.15
CA MET A 155 -1.46 11.79 3.49
C MET A 155 -1.18 13.31 3.44
N LEU A 156 -0.14 13.75 2.73
CA LEU A 156 0.16 15.17 2.52
C LEU A 156 -0.91 15.88 1.68
N ASN A 157 -1.47 15.20 0.69
CA ASN A 157 -2.52 15.77 -0.16
C ASN A 157 -3.84 15.99 0.59
N LEU A 158 -4.16 15.12 1.55
CA LEU A 158 -5.32 15.25 2.44
C LEU A 158 -5.11 16.29 3.54
N HIS A 159 -3.87 16.52 3.93
CA HIS A 159 -3.48 17.42 5.02
C HIS A 159 -2.42 18.43 4.55
N PRO A 160 -2.79 19.43 3.71
CA PRO A 160 -1.82 20.34 3.09
C PRO A 160 -1.05 21.21 4.10
N ASP A 161 -1.62 21.43 5.30
CA ASP A 161 -0.98 22.20 6.39
C ASP A 161 -0.17 21.29 7.34
N SER A 162 0.07 20.05 6.97
CA SER A 162 0.78 19.07 7.78
C SER A 162 2.26 19.44 7.97
N ASP A 163 2.75 19.19 9.17
CA ASP A 163 4.16 19.32 9.54
C ASP A 163 5.00 18.06 9.24
N ILE A 164 4.47 17.15 8.45
CA ILE A 164 5.13 15.90 8.05
C ILE A 164 6.13 16.15 6.93
N ARG A 165 7.26 15.40 6.97
CA ARG A 165 8.29 15.35 5.95
C ARG A 165 8.49 13.91 5.48
N ILE A 166 8.82 13.76 4.20
CA ILE A 166 9.16 12.50 3.57
C ILE A 166 10.66 12.49 3.30
N CYS A 167 11.34 11.41 3.70
CA CYS A 167 12.73 11.14 3.34
C CYS A 167 12.80 9.81 2.59
N THR A 168 13.56 9.76 1.51
CA THR A 168 13.76 8.53 0.75
C THR A 168 14.68 7.56 1.48
N ILE A 169 14.52 6.27 1.22
CA ILE A 169 15.32 5.21 1.82
C ILE A 169 16.44 4.83 0.87
N THR A 170 17.68 4.83 1.35
CA THR A 170 18.86 4.43 0.56
C THR A 170 19.13 2.94 0.63
N ASP A 171 18.50 2.23 1.58
CA ASP A 171 18.62 0.77 1.70
C ASP A 171 17.86 0.05 0.59
N ASP A 172 18.37 -1.14 0.21
CA ASP A 172 17.66 -2.02 -0.73
C ASP A 172 16.51 -2.75 -0.01
N ILE A 173 15.36 -2.11 0.04
CA ILE A 173 14.12 -2.65 0.60
C ILE A 173 13.17 -2.95 -0.55
N ALA A 174 12.70 -4.20 -0.61
CA ALA A 174 11.69 -4.59 -1.60
C ALA A 174 10.45 -3.71 -1.48
N PRO A 175 9.92 -3.20 -2.62
CA PRO A 175 8.78 -2.30 -2.60
C PRO A 175 7.50 -2.97 -2.10
N ALA A 176 6.55 -2.16 -1.64
CA ALA A 176 5.19 -2.61 -1.42
C ALA A 176 4.53 -2.93 -2.77
N ILE A 177 3.91 -4.09 -2.87
CA ILE A 177 3.23 -4.53 -4.09
C ILE A 177 1.71 -4.60 -3.88
N ILE A 178 0.97 -4.45 -4.96
CA ILE A 178 -0.45 -4.76 -5.05
C ILE A 178 -0.67 -5.56 -6.32
N GLY A 179 -1.33 -6.69 -6.19
CA GLY A 179 -1.70 -7.51 -7.32
C GLY A 179 -3.17 -7.95 -7.25
N ILE A 180 -3.68 -8.37 -8.38
CA ILE A 180 -5.02 -8.92 -8.53
C ILE A 180 -4.92 -10.37 -9.03
N GLY A 181 -5.59 -11.27 -8.33
CA GLY A 181 -5.68 -12.70 -8.67
C GLY A 181 -7.09 -13.09 -9.09
N ARG A 182 -7.17 -14.01 -10.05
CA ARG A 182 -8.42 -14.66 -10.49
C ARG A 182 -8.15 -16.09 -10.95
N LEU A 183 -9.16 -16.90 -11.06
CA LEU A 183 -9.00 -18.23 -11.65
C LEU A 183 -8.69 -18.12 -13.17
N LYS A 184 -7.68 -18.85 -13.65
CA LYS A 184 -7.29 -18.87 -15.07
C LYS A 184 -8.42 -19.30 -16.01
N ASN A 185 -9.27 -20.21 -15.57
CA ASN A 185 -10.33 -20.80 -16.38
C ASN A 185 -11.71 -20.18 -16.09
N GLN A 186 -11.74 -18.98 -15.51
CA GLN A 186 -12.97 -18.23 -15.25
C GLN A 186 -13.05 -17.06 -16.23
N ALA A 187 -14.16 -16.98 -16.95
CA ALA A 187 -14.45 -15.79 -17.76
C ALA A 187 -14.65 -14.56 -16.86
N ASP A 188 -14.11 -13.42 -17.27
CA ASP A 188 -14.36 -12.18 -16.59
C ASP A 188 -15.83 -11.83 -16.63
N THR A 189 -16.35 -11.39 -15.47
CA THR A 189 -17.66 -10.75 -15.42
C THR A 189 -17.54 -9.31 -15.90
N GLN A 190 -18.63 -8.74 -16.42
CA GLN A 190 -18.66 -7.32 -16.79
C GLN A 190 -18.30 -6.42 -15.59
N ALA A 191 -18.81 -6.74 -14.40
CA ALA A 191 -18.45 -6.05 -13.18
C ALA A 191 -16.94 -6.10 -12.88
N GLY A 192 -16.31 -7.25 -13.12
CA GLY A 192 -14.88 -7.41 -12.93
C GLY A 192 -14.06 -6.61 -13.93
N GLN A 193 -14.45 -6.58 -15.19
CA GLN A 193 -13.79 -5.77 -16.23
C GLN A 193 -13.86 -4.27 -15.86
N TYR A 194 -15.02 -3.76 -15.50
CA TYR A 194 -15.17 -2.37 -15.05
C TYR A 194 -14.32 -2.06 -13.82
N PHE A 195 -14.24 -3.00 -12.87
CA PHE A 195 -13.42 -2.82 -11.68
C PHE A 195 -11.93 -2.76 -12.00
N ILE A 196 -11.43 -3.64 -12.86
CA ILE A 196 -10.02 -3.65 -13.29
C ILE A 196 -9.67 -2.34 -14.01
N GLU A 197 -10.53 -1.87 -14.92
CA GLU A 197 -10.35 -0.58 -15.60
C GLU A 197 -10.34 0.59 -14.60
N PHE A 198 -11.27 0.60 -13.68
CA PHE A 198 -11.35 1.61 -12.61
C PHE A 198 -10.08 1.66 -11.74
N ILE A 199 -9.54 0.48 -11.37
CA ILE A 199 -8.27 0.40 -10.63
C ILE A 199 -7.12 0.98 -11.45
N LYS A 200 -7.01 0.61 -12.73
CA LYS A 200 -5.96 1.13 -13.65
C LYS A 200 -6.01 2.65 -13.78
N GLU A 201 -7.20 3.22 -13.96
CA GLU A 201 -7.37 4.68 -13.99
C GLU A 201 -7.00 5.35 -12.65
N GLY A 202 -7.31 4.68 -11.54
CA GLY A 202 -6.93 5.13 -10.19
C GLY A 202 -5.43 5.24 -10.01
N LEU A 203 -4.67 4.25 -10.51
CA LEU A 203 -3.21 4.25 -10.47
C LEU A 203 -2.58 5.44 -11.20
N VAL A 204 -3.14 5.82 -12.35
CA VAL A 204 -2.68 7.02 -13.08
C VAL A 204 -2.80 8.27 -12.20
N ARG A 205 -3.94 8.43 -11.52
CA ARG A 205 -4.16 9.58 -10.61
C ARG A 205 -3.21 9.55 -9.41
N GLU A 206 -2.93 8.40 -8.86
CA GLU A 206 -1.97 8.24 -7.75
C GLU A 206 -0.55 8.64 -8.16
N LYS A 207 -0.13 8.23 -9.34
CA LYS A 207 1.17 8.63 -9.90
C LYS A 207 1.26 10.16 -10.09
N GLU A 208 0.18 10.81 -10.51
CA GLU A 208 0.14 12.27 -10.60
C GLU A 208 0.27 12.95 -9.22
N VAL A 209 -0.33 12.38 -8.17
CA VAL A 209 -0.15 12.89 -6.80
C VAL A 209 1.31 12.74 -6.35
N ILE A 210 1.95 11.59 -6.60
CA ILE A 210 3.35 11.38 -6.28
C ILE A 210 4.26 12.39 -7.02
N LYS A 211 4.00 12.62 -8.30
CA LYS A 211 4.73 13.61 -9.11
C LYS A 211 4.54 15.04 -8.60
N LYS A 212 3.33 15.41 -8.18
CA LYS A 212 3.00 16.72 -7.60
C LYS A 212 3.87 17.04 -6.38
N PHE A 213 4.22 16.04 -5.57
CA PHE A 213 5.09 16.20 -4.42
C PHE A 213 6.58 16.04 -4.74
N GLY A 214 6.96 15.89 -6.02
CA GLY A 214 8.36 15.83 -6.46
C GLY A 214 9.00 14.45 -6.39
N TYR A 215 8.24 13.39 -6.12
CA TYR A 215 8.77 12.03 -5.96
C TYR A 215 8.55 11.14 -7.19
N GLY A 216 8.20 11.71 -8.35
CA GLY A 216 7.97 10.96 -9.59
C GLY A 216 9.14 10.05 -9.99
N TYR A 217 10.37 10.45 -9.68
CA TYR A 217 11.58 9.67 -9.97
C TYR A 217 11.65 8.32 -9.22
N LEU A 218 10.90 8.16 -8.12
CA LEU A 218 10.86 6.92 -7.34
C LEU A 218 9.99 5.82 -7.98
N ILE A 219 9.02 6.21 -8.80
CA ILE A 219 8.03 5.27 -9.35
C ILE A 219 8.32 4.82 -10.78
N GLY A 220 9.44 5.28 -11.37
CA GLY A 220 9.80 5.01 -12.76
C GLY A 220 8.77 5.53 -13.78
N GLU A 221 9.13 5.68 -15.04
CA GLU A 221 8.14 5.73 -16.11
C GLU A 221 7.57 4.31 -16.20
N ALA A 222 6.27 4.14 -15.99
CA ALA A 222 5.65 2.84 -16.10
C ALA A 222 5.99 2.25 -17.47
N ASP A 223 6.51 1.03 -17.48
CA ASP A 223 6.53 0.23 -18.69
C ASP A 223 5.11 0.25 -19.27
N GLU A 224 4.95 0.80 -20.47
CA GLU A 224 3.69 0.90 -21.22
C GLU A 224 3.15 -0.47 -21.66
N ASN A 225 3.63 -1.56 -21.04
CA ASN A 225 3.34 -2.95 -21.38
C ASN A 225 2.62 -3.71 -20.25
N ILE A 226 1.52 -3.15 -19.70
CA ILE A 226 0.57 -3.92 -18.89
C ILE A 226 -0.81 -3.89 -19.54
#